data_f7fdea00d64909fbb6dbc299482f61f0
#
_entry.id   f7fdea00d64909fbb6dbc299482f61f0
#
_cell.length_a   1.000
_cell.length_b   1.000
_cell.length_c   1.000
_cell.angle_alpha   90.00
_cell.angle_beta   90.00
_cell.angle_gamma   90.00
#
_symmetry.space_group_name_H-M   'P 1'
#
loop_
_entity.id
_entity.type
_entity.pdbx_description
1 polymer ?
#
loop_
_entity_poly.entity_id
_entity_poly.type
_entity_poly.pdbx_seq_one_letter_code
_entity_poly.pdbx_strand_id
1 'polypeptide(L)'
;MKIYIAPMAGITDYAFRSILKEFNPDLIFTEMVNANLVNMNDVNTFNTLLKRDGDESVQVFGSGKERLVDAFLKLESIGIKHLELNMGCPKTKIIKTGAGSALLPEKENMTDLLETLRSQLSDNTE
;
A
#
# COMPACT_ATOMS: atom_id res chain seq x y z
N MET A 1 7.87 -22.79 4.34
CA MET A 1 8.15 -21.79 3.26
C MET A 1 6.95 -20.86 3.24
N LYS A 2 7.16 -19.53 3.25
CA LYS A 2 6.07 -18.57 3.12
C LYS A 2 5.89 -18.15 1.64
N ILE A 3 4.65 -18.04 1.19
CA ILE A 3 4.29 -17.66 -0.18
C ILE A 3 3.53 -16.35 -0.14
N TYR A 4 4.08 -15.32 -0.77
CA TYR A 4 3.46 -14.01 -0.89
C TYR A 4 3.15 -13.70 -2.35
N ILE A 5 1.95 -13.23 -2.61
CA ILE A 5 1.53 -12.78 -3.94
C ILE A 5 1.82 -11.29 -4.06
N ALA A 6 2.80 -10.97 -4.90
CA ALA A 6 3.27 -9.60 -5.09
C ALA A 6 2.19 -8.67 -5.68
N PRO A 7 2.20 -7.37 -5.34
CA PRO A 7 1.31 -6.38 -5.95
C PRO A 7 1.69 -6.14 -7.42
N MET A 8 0.72 -6.29 -8.31
CA MET A 8 0.91 -6.11 -9.76
C MET A 8 -0.23 -5.26 -10.34
N ALA A 9 0.07 -4.02 -10.73
CA ALA A 9 -0.90 -3.09 -11.31
C ALA A 9 -1.53 -3.66 -12.59
N GLY A 10 -2.86 -3.71 -12.65
CA GLY A 10 -3.65 -4.29 -13.73
C GLY A 10 -3.73 -5.82 -13.71
N ILE A 11 -3.22 -6.48 -12.68
CA ILE A 11 -3.22 -7.94 -12.55
C ILE A 11 -3.80 -8.38 -11.22
N THR A 12 -3.30 -7.88 -10.08
CA THR A 12 -3.79 -8.27 -8.76
C THR A 12 -5.04 -7.51 -8.35
N ASP A 13 -6.01 -7.48 -9.25
CA ASP A 13 -7.36 -6.98 -8.98
C ASP A 13 -8.12 -7.90 -8.01
N TYR A 14 -9.31 -7.49 -7.62
CA TYR A 14 -10.13 -8.26 -6.67
C TYR A 14 -10.44 -9.68 -7.18
N ALA A 15 -10.78 -9.84 -8.46
CA ALA A 15 -11.16 -11.13 -9.02
C ALA A 15 -9.97 -12.11 -9.04
N PHE A 16 -8.80 -11.62 -9.46
CA PHE A 16 -7.57 -12.41 -9.46
C PHE A 16 -7.15 -12.82 -8.04
N ARG A 17 -7.18 -11.89 -7.09
CA ARG A 17 -6.87 -12.21 -5.68
C ARG A 17 -7.84 -13.24 -5.09
N SER A 18 -9.13 -13.14 -5.42
CA SER A 18 -10.14 -14.13 -4.96
C SER A 18 -9.83 -15.54 -5.43
N ILE A 19 -9.37 -15.70 -6.68
CA ILE A 19 -8.93 -17.02 -7.21
C ILE A 19 -7.66 -17.50 -6.49
N LEU A 20 -6.69 -16.60 -6.27
CA LEU A 20 -5.43 -16.99 -5.65
C LEU A 20 -5.57 -17.43 -4.19
N LYS A 21 -6.61 -16.99 -3.48
CA LYS A 21 -6.91 -17.46 -2.11
C LYS A 21 -7.17 -18.95 -2.03
N GLU A 22 -7.67 -19.57 -3.10
CA GLU A 22 -7.88 -21.04 -3.16
C GLU A 22 -6.57 -21.82 -2.99
N PHE A 23 -5.42 -21.19 -3.27
CA PHE A 23 -4.10 -21.78 -3.12
C PHE A 23 -3.46 -21.52 -1.74
N ASN A 24 -4.17 -20.86 -0.81
CA ASN A 24 -3.76 -20.57 0.55
C ASN A 24 -2.36 -19.91 0.65
N PRO A 25 -2.08 -18.80 -0.04
CA PRO A 25 -0.86 -18.06 0.17
C PRO A 25 -0.85 -17.41 1.57
N ASP A 26 0.33 -17.17 2.13
CA ASP A 26 0.47 -16.55 3.45
C ASP A 26 0.08 -15.06 3.42
N LEU A 27 0.27 -14.38 2.28
CA LEU A 27 -0.10 -12.98 2.12
C LEU A 27 -0.41 -12.66 0.65
N ILE A 28 -1.45 -11.86 0.43
CA ILE A 28 -1.84 -11.36 -0.90
C ILE A 28 -1.88 -9.84 -0.85
N PHE A 29 -1.23 -9.18 -1.80
CA PHE A 29 -1.25 -7.74 -1.93
C PHE A 29 -2.30 -7.27 -2.93
N THR A 30 -2.94 -6.14 -2.64
CA THR A 30 -3.74 -5.41 -3.62
C THR A 30 -2.83 -4.83 -4.70
N GLU A 31 -3.42 -4.28 -5.76
CA GLU A 31 -2.70 -3.33 -6.60
C GLU A 31 -2.26 -2.12 -5.76
N MET A 32 -1.22 -1.40 -6.19
CA MET A 32 -0.77 -0.21 -5.47
C MET A 32 -1.80 0.92 -5.53
N VAL A 33 -2.12 1.52 -4.39
CA VAL A 33 -3.06 2.63 -4.26
C VAL A 33 -2.36 3.97 -4.03
N ASN A 34 -2.90 5.04 -4.59
CA ASN A 34 -2.37 6.38 -4.42
C ASN A 34 -2.76 6.96 -3.06
N ALA A 35 -1.79 7.40 -2.25
CA ALA A 35 -2.02 8.00 -0.94
C ALA A 35 -3.00 9.20 -1.00
N ASN A 36 -2.91 10.05 -2.03
CA ASN A 36 -3.83 11.18 -2.17
C ASN A 36 -5.27 10.73 -2.37
N LEU A 37 -5.51 9.68 -3.20
CA LEU A 37 -6.86 9.15 -3.44
C LEU A 37 -7.44 8.50 -2.17
N VAL A 38 -6.59 7.84 -1.38
CA VAL A 38 -6.98 7.33 -0.06
C VAL A 38 -7.42 8.49 0.84
N ASN A 39 -6.61 9.56 0.95
CA ASN A 39 -6.90 10.71 1.80
C ASN A 39 -8.18 11.46 1.38
N MET A 40 -8.45 11.53 0.09
CA MET A 40 -9.64 12.16 -0.49
C MET A 40 -10.90 11.30 -0.40
N ASN A 41 -10.85 10.07 0.13
CA ASN A 41 -11.94 9.09 0.09
C ASN A 41 -12.46 8.83 -1.34
N ASP A 42 -11.57 8.70 -2.31
CA ASP A 42 -11.98 8.47 -3.69
C ASP A 42 -12.81 7.19 -3.81
N VAL A 43 -14.08 7.36 -4.14
CA VAL A 43 -15.08 6.27 -4.18
C VAL A 43 -14.63 5.14 -5.11
N ASN A 44 -14.03 5.48 -6.25
CA ASN A 44 -13.56 4.47 -7.19
C ASN A 44 -12.40 3.65 -6.59
N THR A 45 -11.42 4.30 -5.95
CA THR A 45 -10.31 3.63 -5.28
C THR A 45 -10.81 2.64 -4.23
N PHE A 46 -11.76 3.04 -3.39
CA PHE A 46 -12.30 2.17 -2.34
C PHE A 46 -13.15 1.02 -2.89
N ASN A 47 -13.93 1.24 -3.95
CA ASN A 47 -14.78 0.22 -4.55
C ASN A 47 -14.06 -0.74 -5.49
N THR A 48 -12.85 -0.40 -5.95
CA THR A 48 -12.08 -1.22 -6.89
C THR A 48 -10.77 -1.72 -6.30
N LEU A 49 -9.77 -0.83 -6.15
CA LEU A 49 -8.42 -1.20 -5.72
C LEU A 49 -8.40 -1.71 -4.27
N LEU A 50 -9.17 -1.09 -3.38
CA LEU A 50 -9.29 -1.47 -1.97
C LEU A 50 -10.42 -2.47 -1.69
N LYS A 51 -11.15 -2.92 -2.72
CA LYS A 51 -12.14 -3.99 -2.57
C LYS A 51 -11.42 -5.28 -2.17
N ARG A 52 -11.80 -5.86 -1.03
CA ARG A 52 -11.16 -7.04 -0.44
C ARG A 52 -12.16 -7.88 0.35
N ASP A 53 -11.83 -9.12 0.61
CA ASP A 53 -12.63 -10.08 1.39
C ASP A 53 -11.76 -10.83 2.40
N GLY A 54 -11.03 -10.13 3.23
CA GLY A 54 -10.14 -10.69 4.25
C GLY A 54 -8.92 -9.83 4.54
N ASP A 55 -7.87 -10.47 5.07
CA ASP A 55 -6.64 -9.81 5.53
C ASP A 55 -5.61 -9.62 4.38
N GLU A 56 -6.05 -9.06 3.27
CA GLU A 56 -5.16 -8.71 2.17
C GLU A 56 -4.31 -7.50 2.55
N SER A 57 -3.05 -7.53 2.18
CA SER A 57 -2.14 -6.39 2.31
C SER A 57 -2.46 -5.31 1.30
N VAL A 58 -2.32 -4.06 1.70
CA VAL A 58 -2.48 -2.91 0.82
C VAL A 58 -1.14 -2.25 0.56
N GLN A 59 -0.73 -2.19 -0.71
CA GLN A 59 0.44 -1.43 -1.10
C GLN A 59 0.07 0.01 -1.46
N VAL A 60 0.70 0.97 -0.78
CA VAL A 60 0.50 2.41 -0.97
C VAL A 60 1.68 3.00 -1.74
N PHE A 61 1.41 3.90 -2.68
CA PHE A 61 2.43 4.75 -3.27
C PHE A 61 2.07 6.23 -3.13
N GLY A 62 3.08 7.06 -3.00
CA GLY A 62 2.91 8.51 -2.85
C GLY A 62 4.21 9.19 -2.52
N SER A 63 4.15 10.49 -2.29
CA SER A 63 5.26 11.32 -1.86
C SER A 63 4.80 12.33 -0.82
N GLY A 64 5.75 12.79 0.01
CA GLY A 64 5.47 13.70 1.13
C GLY A 64 5.02 12.94 2.38
N LYS A 65 5.79 13.15 3.46
CA LYS A 65 5.63 12.44 4.74
C LYS A 65 4.21 12.50 5.28
N GLU A 66 3.66 13.70 5.45
CA GLU A 66 2.33 13.91 6.03
C GLU A 66 1.24 13.16 5.26
N ARG A 67 1.24 13.26 3.94
CA ARG A 67 0.27 12.58 3.08
C ARG A 67 0.34 11.07 3.16
N LEU A 68 1.55 10.53 3.26
CA LEU A 68 1.74 9.09 3.44
C LEU A 68 1.27 8.64 4.81
N VAL A 69 1.64 9.36 5.87
CA VAL A 69 1.19 9.07 7.24
C VAL A 69 -0.34 9.08 7.32
N ASP A 70 -0.99 10.13 6.82
CA ASP A 70 -2.46 10.23 6.82
C ASP A 70 -3.12 9.05 6.08
N ALA A 71 -2.56 8.65 4.93
CA ALA A 71 -3.10 7.53 4.17
C ALA A 71 -2.96 6.20 4.92
N PHE A 72 -1.82 5.95 5.55
CA PHE A 72 -1.59 4.74 6.33
C PHE A 72 -2.52 4.67 7.55
N LEU A 73 -2.64 5.73 8.33
CA LEU A 73 -3.55 5.81 9.47
C LEU A 73 -5.01 5.61 9.06
N LYS A 74 -5.40 6.17 7.93
CA LYS A 74 -6.73 6.00 7.38
C LYS A 74 -7.01 4.56 6.97
N LEU A 75 -6.08 3.90 6.30
CA LEU A 75 -6.21 2.50 5.92
C LEU A 75 -6.27 1.59 7.16
N GLU A 76 -5.46 1.85 8.18
CA GLU A 76 -5.55 1.17 9.46
C GLU A 76 -6.93 1.35 10.11
N SER A 77 -7.46 2.58 10.13
CA SER A 77 -8.76 2.90 10.73
C SER A 77 -9.94 2.14 10.13
N ILE A 78 -9.81 1.67 8.89
CA ILE A 78 -10.81 0.80 8.22
C ILE A 78 -10.47 -0.69 8.32
N GLY A 79 -9.55 -1.06 9.23
CA GLY A 79 -9.24 -2.44 9.58
C GLY A 79 -8.20 -3.13 8.70
N ILE A 80 -7.39 -2.38 7.93
CA ILE A 80 -6.27 -2.96 7.19
C ILE A 80 -5.08 -3.11 8.14
N LYS A 81 -4.56 -4.33 8.26
CA LYS A 81 -3.48 -4.68 9.19
C LYS A 81 -2.12 -4.79 8.51
N HIS A 82 -2.08 -5.11 7.23
CA HIS A 82 -0.83 -5.26 6.48
C HIS A 82 -0.72 -4.13 5.47
N LEU A 83 0.22 -3.22 5.71
CA LEU A 83 0.44 -2.02 4.92
C LEU A 83 1.86 -2.00 4.37
N GLU A 84 2.01 -1.69 3.10
CA GLU A 84 3.30 -1.64 2.43
C GLU A 84 3.50 -0.32 1.69
N LEU A 85 4.68 0.30 1.83
CA LEU A 85 5.07 1.46 1.05
C LEU A 85 5.81 1.03 -0.23
N ASN A 86 5.29 1.41 -1.39
CA ASN A 86 5.98 1.18 -2.66
C ASN A 86 7.16 2.15 -2.82
N MET A 87 8.36 1.59 -2.77
CA MET A 87 9.63 2.29 -3.01
C MET A 87 10.39 1.75 -4.22
N GLY A 88 9.77 0.87 -5.01
CA GLY A 88 10.45 0.16 -6.09
C GLY A 88 9.95 0.48 -7.51
N CYS A 89 8.76 1.05 -7.66
CA CYS A 89 8.16 1.25 -8.98
C CYS A 89 9.00 2.21 -9.85
N PRO A 90 9.54 1.74 -11.00
CA PRO A 90 10.38 2.56 -11.87
C PRO A 90 9.61 3.31 -12.97
N LYS A 91 8.27 3.22 -12.98
CA LYS A 91 7.47 3.85 -14.03
C LYS A 91 7.61 5.38 -13.98
N THR A 92 7.95 5.97 -15.11
CA THR A 92 8.18 7.43 -15.25
C THR A 92 7.03 8.27 -14.69
N LYS A 93 5.77 7.84 -14.88
CA LYS A 93 4.59 8.53 -14.34
C LYS A 93 4.62 8.59 -12.80
N ILE A 94 5.08 7.54 -12.14
CA ILE A 94 5.19 7.46 -10.68
C ILE A 94 6.40 8.26 -10.19
N ILE A 95 7.58 8.07 -10.80
CA ILE A 95 8.80 8.78 -10.44
C ILE A 95 8.63 10.30 -10.52
N LYS A 96 7.95 10.80 -11.57
CA LYS A 96 7.68 12.25 -11.73
C LYS A 96 6.84 12.85 -10.59
N THR A 97 6.14 12.05 -9.81
CA THR A 97 5.40 12.50 -8.62
C THR A 97 6.22 12.42 -7.33
N GLY A 98 7.49 12.05 -7.41
CA GLY A 98 8.36 11.84 -6.25
C GLY A 98 8.07 10.54 -5.49
N ALA A 99 7.36 9.58 -6.12
CA ALA A 99 6.95 8.32 -5.52
C ALA A 99 7.68 7.11 -6.14
N GLY A 100 7.45 5.93 -5.60
CA GLY A 100 8.09 4.71 -6.06
C GLY A 100 9.60 4.76 -5.87
N SER A 101 10.38 4.39 -6.88
CA SER A 101 11.85 4.38 -6.80
C SER A 101 12.49 5.76 -6.62
N ALA A 102 11.75 6.86 -6.83
CA ALA A 102 12.21 8.21 -6.51
C ALA A 102 12.42 8.45 -5.01
N LEU A 103 11.84 7.62 -4.15
CA LEU A 103 12.03 7.69 -2.68
C LEU A 103 13.39 7.11 -2.23
N LEU A 104 14.02 6.23 -3.00
CA LEU A 104 15.24 5.53 -2.60
C LEU A 104 16.44 6.44 -2.26
N PRO A 105 16.68 7.56 -2.99
CA PRO A 105 17.77 8.49 -2.63
C PRO A 105 17.50 9.29 -1.36
N GLU A 106 16.22 9.42 -0.95
CA GLU A 106 15.76 10.27 0.15
C GLU A 106 15.91 9.57 1.52
N LYS A 107 17.08 9.03 1.81
CA LYS A 107 17.33 8.12 2.93
C LYS A 107 16.90 8.67 4.29
N GLU A 108 17.27 9.92 4.59
CA GLU A 108 16.92 10.55 5.87
C GLU A 108 15.42 10.79 5.99
N ASN A 109 14.78 11.27 4.92
CA ASN A 109 13.34 11.48 4.87
C ASN A 109 12.56 10.16 5.01
N MET A 110 13.09 9.07 4.45
CA MET A 110 12.48 7.75 4.58
C MET A 110 12.61 7.17 5.98
N THR A 111 13.75 7.33 6.61
CA THR A 111 13.93 6.92 8.02
C THR A 111 12.93 7.65 8.91
N ASP A 112 12.85 8.97 8.81
CA ASP A 112 11.91 9.79 9.57
C ASP A 112 10.43 9.43 9.29
N LEU A 113 10.08 9.13 8.04
CA LEU A 113 8.74 8.64 7.68
C LEU A 113 8.43 7.29 8.36
N LEU A 114 9.33 6.32 8.26
CA LEU A 114 9.11 4.98 8.81
C LEU A 114 9.03 4.99 10.34
N GLU A 115 9.87 5.77 11.01
CA GLU A 115 9.81 5.97 12.46
C GLU A 115 8.48 6.62 12.86
N THR A 116 8.02 7.63 12.11
CA THR A 116 6.73 8.26 12.36
C THR A 116 5.58 7.28 12.18
N LEU A 117 5.55 6.53 11.08
CA LEU A 117 4.54 5.49 10.84
C LEU A 117 4.53 4.48 11.98
N ARG A 118 5.70 3.95 12.35
CA ARG A 118 5.78 2.95 13.42
C ARG A 118 5.31 3.48 14.78
N SER A 119 5.55 4.76 15.06
CA SER A 119 5.11 5.38 16.32
C SER A 119 3.60 5.66 16.39
N GLN A 120 2.93 5.79 15.24
CA GLN A 120 1.51 6.15 15.16
C GLN A 120 0.57 4.99 14.82
N LEU A 121 1.07 3.99 14.10
CA LEU A 121 0.31 2.76 13.83
C LEU A 121 0.29 1.86 15.08
N SER A 122 -0.79 1.10 15.23
CA SER A 122 -0.92 0.13 16.32
C SER A 122 0.10 -1.01 16.22
N ASP A 123 0.36 -1.68 17.34
CA ASP A 123 1.27 -2.83 17.36
C ASP A 123 0.76 -4.03 16.54
N ASN A 124 -0.53 -4.05 16.21
CA ASN A 124 -1.15 -5.10 15.39
C ASN A 124 -1.12 -4.79 13.88
N THR A 125 -0.55 -3.64 13.48
CA THR A 125 -0.39 -3.25 12.08
C THR A 125 1.05 -3.47 11.66
N GLU A 126 1.22 -4.27 10.63
CA GLU A 126 2.52 -4.62 10.03
C GLU A 126 2.78 -3.82 8.76
#